data_dea43120772541fc3f8d502d84087e7c
#
_entry.id   dea43120772541fc3f8d502d84087e7c
#
_cell.length_a   1.000
_cell.length_b   1.000
_cell.length_c   1.000
_cell.angle_alpha   90.00
_cell.angle_beta   90.00
_cell.angle_gamma   90.00
#
_symmetry.space_group_name_H-M   'P 1'
#
loop_
_entity.id
_entity.type
_entity.pdbx_description
1 polymer ?
#
loop_
_entity_poly.entity_id
_entity_poly.type
_entity_poly.pdbx_seq_one_letter_code
_entity_poly.pdbx_strand_id
1 'polypeptide(L)'
;LAASMTLFTACTDNNEPGNGDGGEDNKYELTKDIESDTELEAGKTYTLSGGIHVKNGATLKIPAGVTIIAKHDDVVDYILIEQGAKIDAQGTASNPIVMTSEKKEPGAWGGIHICGYAHTNAEGGTGSSEIGGAPYGGNNDADNSGTLRYVRVEYTGFAFDEEHEANGITFYGVGNGTTVEYCQAYMGSDDGFEWFGGSVNVKYLVSTDCSDDSFDWTEGWNGKAQFLVAYQSPKDELGYDCDCLMECDNNGKSFGATPVACPTLANLTLIGNGESKQGIRLRAGTKAKIYNAIVKGKGQC
;
A
#
# COMPACT_ATOMS: atom_id res chain seq x y z
N LEU A 1 16.68 37.22 -36.15
CA LEU A 1 17.18 36.45 -35.03
C LEU A 1 17.19 34.98 -35.43
N ALA A 2 18.39 34.49 -35.82
CA ALA A 2 18.62 33.12 -36.28
C ALA A 2 18.88 32.20 -35.07
N ALA A 3 18.14 31.10 -34.96
CA ALA A 3 18.41 30.03 -34.03
C ALA A 3 19.37 29.02 -34.68
N SER A 4 20.51 28.84 -34.05
CA SER A 4 21.55 27.87 -34.43
C SER A 4 21.14 26.47 -33.92
N MET A 5 21.01 25.57 -34.88
CA MET A 5 20.78 24.14 -34.63
C MET A 5 22.16 23.44 -34.69
N THR A 6 22.62 22.92 -33.55
CA THR A 6 23.82 22.09 -33.47
C THR A 6 23.42 20.62 -33.60
N LEU A 7 23.83 20.00 -34.72
CA LEU A 7 23.80 18.54 -34.89
C LEU A 7 24.95 17.93 -34.07
N PHE A 8 24.62 16.92 -33.27
CA PHE A 8 25.63 16.00 -32.72
C PHE A 8 25.67 14.75 -33.61
N THR A 9 26.82 14.54 -34.22
CA THR A 9 27.19 13.31 -34.95
C THR A 9 27.49 12.20 -33.95
N ALA A 10 26.88 11.05 -34.15
CA ALA A 10 27.21 9.81 -33.46
C ALA A 10 28.58 9.29 -33.96
N CYS A 11 29.51 9.07 -33.03
CA CYS A 11 30.68 8.25 -33.27
C CYS A 11 30.37 6.81 -32.89
N THR A 12 30.43 5.92 -33.84
CA THR A 12 30.48 4.46 -33.63
C THR A 12 31.93 4.09 -33.32
N ASP A 13 32.17 3.57 -32.13
CA ASP A 13 33.38 2.82 -31.84
C ASP A 13 33.02 1.36 -31.56
N ASN A 14 33.51 0.49 -32.45
CA ASN A 14 33.54 -0.95 -32.24
C ASN A 14 34.67 -1.26 -31.25
N ASN A 15 34.34 -1.91 -30.14
CA ASN A 15 35.30 -2.70 -29.39
C ASN A 15 34.67 -4.01 -28.93
N GLU A 16 35.41 -5.08 -29.15
CA GLU A 16 35.09 -6.48 -28.88
C GLU A 16 35.00 -6.80 -27.38
N PRO A 17 34.43 -7.97 -27.04
CA PRO A 17 33.98 -8.28 -25.67
C PRO A 17 35.12 -8.55 -24.71
N GLY A 18 35.29 -7.67 -23.73
CA GLY A 18 36.09 -7.90 -22.53
C GLY A 18 35.25 -8.63 -21.50
N ASN A 19 35.76 -9.79 -21.13
CA ASN A 19 35.28 -10.73 -20.13
C ASN A 19 35.21 -10.10 -18.74
N GLY A 20 34.05 -10.25 -18.06
CA GLY A 20 33.95 -10.33 -16.59
C GLY A 20 33.89 -9.01 -15.84
N ASP A 21 32.75 -8.74 -15.28
CA ASP A 21 32.66 -8.62 -13.82
C ASP A 21 31.19 -8.73 -13.38
N GLY A 22 30.88 -9.79 -12.66
CA GLY A 22 29.52 -10.07 -12.14
C GLY A 22 29.19 -9.26 -10.88
N GLY A 23 29.54 -7.98 -10.82
CA GLY A 23 29.42 -7.15 -9.63
C GLY A 23 28.47 -5.95 -9.72
N GLU A 24 28.04 -5.52 -10.91
CA GLU A 24 27.18 -4.35 -11.06
C GLU A 24 25.68 -4.65 -11.19
N ASP A 25 25.31 -5.84 -11.65
CA ASP A 25 23.91 -6.20 -11.91
C ASP A 25 23.05 -6.36 -10.64
N ASN A 26 23.66 -6.63 -9.49
CA ASN A 26 22.95 -6.84 -8.22
C ASN A 26 22.79 -5.59 -7.34
N LYS A 27 23.31 -4.46 -7.74
CA LYS A 27 23.31 -3.25 -6.90
C LYS A 27 21.90 -2.67 -6.67
N TYR A 28 21.02 -2.84 -7.62
CA TYR A 28 19.66 -2.31 -7.60
C TYR A 28 18.60 -3.40 -7.51
N GLU A 29 18.92 -4.47 -6.77
CA GLU A 29 17.99 -5.57 -6.50
C GLU A 29 17.65 -5.64 -5.00
N LEU A 30 16.37 -5.84 -4.70
CA LEU A 30 15.83 -6.15 -3.39
C LEU A 30 15.43 -7.63 -3.40
N THR A 31 16.31 -8.49 -2.89
CA THR A 31 16.17 -9.96 -2.94
C THR A 31 16.39 -10.63 -1.59
N LYS A 32 16.60 -9.83 -0.53
CA LYS A 32 16.89 -10.34 0.82
C LYS A 32 16.25 -9.45 1.86
N ASP A 33 15.94 -10.05 3.00
CA ASP A 33 15.49 -9.31 4.18
C ASP A 33 16.45 -8.19 4.57
N ILE A 34 15.88 -7.11 5.08
CA ILE A 34 16.60 -5.92 5.54
C ILE A 34 16.68 -5.97 7.06
N GLU A 35 17.86 -6.30 7.58
CA GLU A 35 18.12 -6.51 9.01
C GLU A 35 18.93 -5.37 9.66
N SER A 36 19.29 -4.36 8.88
CA SER A 36 19.97 -3.14 9.32
C SER A 36 19.51 -1.96 8.47
N ASP A 37 19.68 -0.75 9.00
CA ASP A 37 19.28 0.45 8.28
C ASP A 37 19.86 0.48 6.87
N THR A 38 18.97 0.60 5.90
CA THR A 38 19.28 0.54 4.47
C THR A 38 18.65 1.73 3.76
N GLU A 39 19.45 2.51 3.02
CA GLU A 39 18.98 3.63 2.20
C GLU A 39 19.16 3.31 0.72
N LEU A 40 18.08 3.40 -0.04
CA LEU A 40 18.12 3.29 -1.50
C LEU A 40 18.67 4.57 -2.13
N GLU A 41 19.21 4.48 -3.34
CA GLU A 41 19.71 5.65 -4.06
C GLU A 41 18.55 6.42 -4.74
N ALA A 42 18.50 7.73 -4.52
CA ALA A 42 17.46 8.59 -5.07
C ALA A 42 17.38 8.52 -6.61
N GLY A 43 16.16 8.46 -7.13
CA GLY A 43 15.89 8.47 -8.58
C GLY A 43 16.32 7.19 -9.31
N LYS A 44 16.64 6.11 -8.60
CA LYS A 44 17.00 4.82 -9.20
C LYS A 44 15.80 3.89 -9.28
N THR A 45 15.92 2.93 -10.18
CA THR A 45 14.96 1.83 -10.30
C THR A 45 15.58 0.59 -9.66
N TYR A 46 14.81 -0.03 -8.77
CA TYR A 46 15.14 -1.28 -8.10
C TYR A 46 14.22 -2.39 -8.58
N THR A 47 14.74 -3.59 -8.70
CA THR A 47 13.95 -4.80 -8.93
C THR A 47 13.68 -5.47 -7.58
N LEU A 48 12.42 -5.78 -7.31
CA LEU A 48 12.00 -6.58 -6.17
C LEU A 48 11.80 -8.03 -6.62
N SER A 49 12.39 -8.99 -5.92
CA SER A 49 12.18 -10.41 -6.18
C SER A 49 12.09 -11.17 -4.86
N GLY A 50 10.91 -11.70 -4.59
CA GLY A 50 10.53 -12.35 -3.35
C GLY A 50 9.94 -11.42 -2.31
N GLY A 51 9.40 -12.01 -1.24
CA GLY A 51 8.94 -11.28 -0.07
C GLY A 51 10.12 -10.75 0.74
N ILE A 52 10.20 -9.43 0.90
CA ILE A 52 11.27 -8.76 1.65
C ILE A 52 10.70 -8.31 2.99
N HIS A 53 11.31 -8.80 4.09
CA HIS A 53 11.02 -8.36 5.44
C HIS A 53 12.02 -7.31 5.91
N VAL A 54 11.53 -6.18 6.38
CA VAL A 54 12.31 -5.21 7.14
C VAL A 54 12.11 -5.54 8.60
N LYS A 55 13.17 -5.97 9.30
CA LYS A 55 13.09 -6.58 10.63
C LYS A 55 14.23 -6.17 11.55
N ASN A 56 14.24 -6.67 12.77
CA ASN A 56 15.28 -6.38 13.77
C ASN A 56 15.43 -4.89 14.13
N GLY A 57 14.37 -4.11 13.98
CA GLY A 57 14.40 -2.66 14.23
C GLY A 57 15.05 -1.83 13.12
N ALA A 58 15.36 -2.45 11.97
CA ALA A 58 15.94 -1.76 10.83
C ALA A 58 14.96 -0.77 10.20
N THR A 59 15.51 0.23 9.51
CA THR A 59 14.76 1.18 8.69
C THR A 59 15.10 0.99 7.21
N LEU A 60 14.07 0.75 6.39
CA LEU A 60 14.19 0.88 4.94
C LEU A 60 13.87 2.31 4.53
N LYS A 61 14.89 3.05 4.08
CA LYS A 61 14.74 4.41 3.60
C LYS A 61 14.68 4.46 2.08
N ILE A 62 13.58 5.03 1.57
CA ILE A 62 13.29 5.13 0.13
C ILE A 62 13.17 6.62 -0.23
N PRO A 63 14.20 7.21 -0.85
CA PRO A 63 14.19 8.62 -1.25
C PRO A 63 13.26 8.91 -2.43
N ALA A 64 12.99 10.19 -2.64
CA ALA A 64 12.16 10.68 -3.73
C ALA A 64 12.66 10.22 -5.12
N GLY A 65 11.71 9.88 -5.99
CA GLY A 65 11.94 9.46 -7.37
C GLY A 65 12.44 8.01 -7.52
N VAL A 66 12.54 7.25 -6.43
CA VAL A 66 12.83 5.81 -6.52
C VAL A 66 11.63 5.09 -7.14
N THR A 67 11.93 4.17 -8.05
CA THR A 67 10.96 3.20 -8.59
C THR A 67 11.35 1.80 -8.12
N ILE A 68 10.38 1.03 -7.61
CA ILE A 68 10.55 -0.40 -7.28
C ILE A 68 9.65 -1.19 -8.22
N ILE A 69 10.22 -2.16 -8.93
CA ILE A 69 9.52 -3.01 -9.88
C ILE A 69 9.56 -4.45 -9.38
N ALA A 70 8.41 -4.98 -8.99
CA ALA A 70 8.25 -6.39 -8.67
C ALA A 70 8.41 -7.24 -9.93
N LYS A 71 9.16 -8.32 -9.83
CA LYS A 71 9.36 -9.25 -10.93
C LYS A 71 8.07 -10.00 -11.23
N HIS A 72 7.98 -10.51 -12.44
CA HIS A 72 6.93 -11.43 -12.83
C HIS A 72 7.55 -12.82 -13.04
N ASP A 73 7.79 -13.49 -11.94
CA ASP A 73 8.31 -14.84 -11.89
C ASP A 73 7.43 -15.75 -11.00
N ASP A 74 7.90 -16.94 -10.63
CA ASP A 74 7.13 -17.87 -9.81
C ASP A 74 7.21 -17.59 -8.30
N VAL A 75 7.76 -16.43 -7.91
CA VAL A 75 7.91 -16.00 -6.52
C VAL A 75 7.00 -14.82 -6.25
N VAL A 76 6.36 -14.80 -5.09
CA VAL A 76 5.49 -13.68 -4.70
C VAL A 76 6.31 -12.56 -4.12
N ASP A 77 6.22 -11.40 -4.73
CA ASP A 77 6.91 -10.18 -4.33
C ASP A 77 6.06 -9.36 -3.38
N TYR A 78 6.60 -8.95 -2.25
CA TYR A 78 5.96 -7.99 -1.33
C TYR A 78 7.02 -7.31 -0.45
N ILE A 79 6.64 -6.22 0.19
CA ILE A 79 7.46 -5.56 1.22
C ILE A 79 6.69 -5.58 2.54
N LEU A 80 7.26 -6.23 3.56
CA LEU A 80 6.68 -6.33 4.88
C LEU A 80 7.58 -5.67 5.92
N ILE A 81 7.00 -4.72 6.67
CA ILE A 81 7.66 -4.05 7.79
C ILE A 81 7.21 -4.73 9.07
N GLU A 82 8.11 -5.48 9.71
CA GLU A 82 7.81 -6.16 10.97
C GLU A 82 7.73 -5.20 12.16
N GLN A 83 7.12 -5.64 13.24
CA GLN A 83 7.03 -4.84 14.47
C GLN A 83 8.38 -4.30 14.93
N GLY A 84 8.45 -3.01 15.18
CA GLY A 84 9.67 -2.31 15.61
C GLY A 84 10.61 -1.91 14.48
N ALA A 85 10.48 -2.47 13.28
CA ALA A 85 11.13 -1.97 12.08
C ALA A 85 10.38 -0.77 11.49
N LYS A 86 10.97 -0.11 10.49
CA LYS A 86 10.39 1.10 9.90
C LYS A 86 10.55 1.16 8.39
N ILE A 87 9.59 1.81 7.76
CA ILE A 87 9.73 2.31 6.39
C ILE A 87 9.81 3.85 6.43
N ASP A 88 10.80 4.43 5.78
CA ASP A 88 10.93 5.88 5.59
C ASP A 88 10.92 6.20 4.09
N ALA A 89 9.73 6.18 3.50
CA ALA A 89 9.47 6.41 2.08
C ALA A 89 8.94 7.83 1.88
N GLN A 90 9.82 8.75 1.51
CA GLN A 90 9.50 10.16 1.37
C GLN A 90 9.74 10.67 -0.05
N GLY A 91 8.73 10.48 -0.90
CA GLY A 91 8.64 11.12 -2.20
C GLY A 91 8.26 12.61 -2.11
N THR A 92 8.11 13.24 -3.26
CA THR A 92 7.57 14.60 -3.41
C THR A 92 6.54 14.64 -4.54
N ALA A 93 5.75 15.70 -4.61
CA ALA A 93 4.75 15.85 -5.68
C ALA A 93 5.36 15.82 -7.10
N SER A 94 6.60 16.28 -7.27
CA SER A 94 7.31 16.26 -8.55
C SER A 94 8.14 14.99 -8.79
N ASN A 95 8.50 14.28 -7.72
CA ASN A 95 9.29 13.06 -7.75
C ASN A 95 8.69 12.04 -6.76
N PRO A 96 7.51 11.46 -7.06
CA PRO A 96 6.92 10.46 -6.19
C PRO A 96 7.77 9.18 -6.18
N ILE A 97 7.55 8.35 -5.18
CA ILE A 97 8.02 6.97 -5.16
C ILE A 97 6.95 6.13 -5.84
N VAL A 98 7.36 5.28 -6.78
CA VAL A 98 6.45 4.37 -7.49
C VAL A 98 6.87 2.93 -7.21
N MET A 99 5.94 2.12 -6.72
CA MET A 99 6.11 0.69 -6.55
C MET A 99 5.11 -0.03 -7.43
N THR A 100 5.61 -0.83 -8.35
CA THR A 100 4.82 -1.39 -9.45
C THR A 100 5.32 -2.78 -9.80
N SER A 101 4.76 -3.45 -10.81
CA SER A 101 5.23 -4.73 -11.30
C SER A 101 5.65 -4.67 -12.76
N GLU A 102 6.48 -5.60 -13.21
CA GLU A 102 6.75 -5.84 -14.63
C GLU A 102 5.45 -6.15 -15.39
N LYS A 103 4.59 -6.97 -14.80
CA LYS A 103 3.24 -7.23 -15.30
C LYS A 103 2.28 -6.14 -14.84
N LYS A 104 1.79 -5.36 -15.78
CA LYS A 104 0.87 -4.24 -15.53
C LYS A 104 -0.59 -4.71 -15.49
N GLU A 105 -0.88 -5.64 -14.57
CA GLU A 105 -2.21 -6.23 -14.37
C GLU A 105 -2.51 -6.31 -12.86
N PRO A 106 -3.76 -6.12 -12.43
CA PRO A 106 -4.16 -6.33 -11.04
C PRO A 106 -3.71 -7.71 -10.53
N GLY A 107 -3.24 -7.79 -9.29
CA GLY A 107 -2.78 -9.04 -8.68
C GLY A 107 -1.35 -9.44 -9.01
N ALA A 108 -0.57 -8.58 -9.67
CA ALA A 108 0.77 -8.93 -10.11
C ALA A 108 1.81 -9.04 -8.99
N TRP A 109 1.58 -8.44 -7.82
CA TRP A 109 2.46 -8.51 -6.66
C TRP A 109 1.71 -8.19 -5.35
N GLY A 110 2.37 -8.41 -4.22
CA GLY A 110 1.75 -8.39 -2.91
C GLY A 110 1.76 -7.05 -2.16
N GLY A 111 2.16 -5.92 -2.74
CA GLY A 111 2.02 -4.62 -2.08
C GLY A 111 2.93 -4.38 -0.87
N ILE A 112 2.48 -3.48 0.03
CA ILE A 112 3.20 -3.07 1.24
C ILE A 112 2.39 -3.43 2.48
N HIS A 113 3.01 -4.15 3.42
CA HIS A 113 2.42 -4.56 4.69
C HIS A 113 3.20 -3.97 5.86
N ILE A 114 2.52 -3.38 6.84
CA ILE A 114 3.16 -2.71 7.98
C ILE A 114 2.56 -3.23 9.27
N CYS A 115 3.38 -3.86 10.12
CA CYS A 115 2.99 -4.40 11.42
C CYS A 115 3.46 -3.48 12.55
N GLY A 116 2.54 -3.02 13.39
CA GLY A 116 2.82 -2.14 14.53
C GLY A 116 2.42 -2.74 15.87
N TYR A 117 2.72 -1.99 16.94
CA TYR A 117 2.44 -2.36 18.32
C TYR A 117 1.16 -1.73 18.90
N ALA A 118 0.34 -1.06 18.07
CA ALA A 118 -0.93 -0.51 18.54
C ALA A 118 -1.97 -1.61 18.74
N HIS A 119 -3.12 -1.24 19.29
CA HIS A 119 -4.16 -2.19 19.62
C HIS A 119 -4.74 -2.90 18.38
N THR A 120 -5.22 -4.11 18.60
CA THR A 120 -6.21 -4.80 17.75
C THR A 120 -7.26 -5.42 18.67
N ASN A 121 -8.47 -5.58 18.18
CA ASN A 121 -9.50 -6.32 18.89
C ASN A 121 -9.60 -7.79 18.45
N ALA A 122 -8.61 -8.29 17.73
CA ALA A 122 -8.41 -9.70 17.52
C ALA A 122 -8.27 -10.44 18.85
N GLU A 123 -8.57 -11.74 18.88
CA GLU A 123 -8.48 -12.55 20.10
C GLU A 123 -7.09 -12.50 20.71
N GLY A 124 -7.01 -12.16 21.97
CA GLY A 124 -5.74 -11.97 22.68
C GLY A 124 -5.02 -10.65 22.41
N GLY A 125 -5.57 -9.73 21.60
CA GLY A 125 -5.00 -8.41 21.31
C GLY A 125 -3.77 -8.44 20.40
N THR A 126 -3.58 -9.53 19.67
CA THR A 126 -2.50 -9.73 18.69
C THR A 126 -3.01 -10.52 17.51
N GLY A 127 -2.35 -10.40 16.36
CA GLY A 127 -2.65 -11.16 15.15
C GLY A 127 -1.38 -11.53 14.38
N SER A 128 -1.57 -12.15 13.24
CA SER A 128 -0.54 -12.46 12.26
C SER A 128 -0.95 -11.86 10.92
N SER A 129 -0.04 -11.14 10.26
CA SER A 129 -0.33 -10.56 8.95
C SER A 129 -0.72 -11.63 7.94
N GLU A 130 -1.65 -11.36 7.06
CA GLU A 130 -2.13 -12.27 6.02
C GLU A 130 -0.98 -12.70 5.11
N ILE A 131 -0.11 -11.74 4.80
CA ILE A 131 1.06 -11.96 3.98
C ILE A 131 2.31 -11.98 4.87
N GLY A 132 3.18 -12.96 4.69
CA GLY A 132 4.44 -13.10 5.41
C GLY A 132 4.33 -13.60 6.85
N GLY A 133 3.12 -13.67 7.43
CA GLY A 133 2.86 -14.26 8.74
C GLY A 133 3.53 -13.53 9.92
N ALA A 134 3.79 -12.22 9.81
CA ALA A 134 4.44 -11.44 10.85
C ALA A 134 3.46 -11.06 11.98
N PRO A 135 3.88 -11.08 13.25
CA PRO A 135 3.04 -10.67 14.34
C PRO A 135 2.72 -9.18 14.30
N TYR A 136 1.52 -8.81 14.77
CA TYR A 136 1.13 -7.42 15.01
C TYR A 136 0.23 -7.28 16.24
N GLY A 137 -0.02 -6.03 16.61
CA GLY A 137 -0.88 -5.71 17.74
C GLY A 137 -0.12 -5.54 19.06
N GLY A 138 -0.81 -5.09 20.06
CA GLY A 138 -0.26 -4.76 21.37
C GLY A 138 -1.08 -3.70 22.07
N ASN A 139 -0.42 -2.77 22.76
CA ASN A 139 -1.08 -1.71 23.53
C ASN A 139 -0.40 -0.33 23.41
N ASN A 140 0.43 -0.16 22.39
CA ASN A 140 1.13 1.11 22.16
C ASN A 140 0.50 1.88 20.99
N ASP A 141 -0.59 2.58 21.22
CA ASP A 141 -1.26 3.38 20.19
C ASP A 141 -0.40 4.55 19.66
N ALA A 142 0.68 4.89 20.34
CA ALA A 142 1.66 5.88 19.88
C ALA A 142 2.82 5.28 19.09
N ASP A 143 2.72 3.99 18.75
CA ASP A 143 3.72 3.30 17.94
C ASP A 143 4.01 4.04 16.62
N ASN A 144 5.27 3.92 16.15
CA ASN A 144 5.77 4.59 14.96
C ASN A 144 6.50 3.61 14.06
N SER A 145 5.84 3.19 13.01
CA SER A 145 6.39 2.31 11.96
C SER A 145 7.03 3.10 10.79
N GLY A 146 7.14 4.44 10.91
CA GLY A 146 7.86 5.27 9.94
C GLY A 146 6.99 6.28 9.19
N THR A 147 7.33 6.51 7.92
CA THR A 147 6.69 7.53 7.07
C THR A 147 6.45 7.00 5.67
N LEU A 148 5.21 7.15 5.17
CA LEU A 148 4.84 7.00 3.77
C LEU A 148 4.34 8.35 3.27
N ARG A 149 5.04 8.94 2.32
CA ARG A 149 4.65 10.22 1.72
C ARG A 149 4.94 10.27 0.22
N TYR A 150 3.94 10.64 -0.57
CA TYR A 150 3.99 10.60 -2.04
C TYR A 150 4.47 9.24 -2.56
N VAL A 151 3.81 8.19 -2.09
CA VAL A 151 4.03 6.80 -2.50
C VAL A 151 2.84 6.34 -3.33
N ARG A 152 3.10 5.79 -4.49
CA ARG A 152 2.11 5.15 -5.35
C ARG A 152 2.44 3.67 -5.48
N VAL A 153 1.48 2.81 -5.15
CA VAL A 153 1.52 1.36 -5.40
C VAL A 153 0.58 1.02 -6.55
N GLU A 154 1.02 0.16 -7.45
CA GLU A 154 0.27 -0.19 -8.66
C GLU A 154 0.25 -1.69 -8.87
N TYR A 155 -0.90 -2.24 -9.31
CA TYR A 155 -1.08 -3.63 -9.72
C TYR A 155 -0.85 -4.65 -8.61
N THR A 156 -1.17 -4.27 -7.38
CA THR A 156 -1.13 -5.11 -6.17
C THR A 156 -2.30 -6.10 -6.13
N GLY A 157 -2.42 -6.87 -5.07
CA GLY A 157 -3.58 -7.72 -4.85
C GLY A 157 -3.31 -9.21 -5.11
N PHE A 158 -2.04 -9.66 -5.04
CA PHE A 158 -1.73 -11.07 -5.22
C PHE A 158 -2.47 -11.91 -4.18
N ALA A 159 -3.26 -12.90 -4.64
CA ALA A 159 -3.95 -13.85 -3.78
C ALA A 159 -3.09 -15.12 -3.58
N PHE A 160 -2.76 -15.43 -2.33
CA PHE A 160 -2.08 -16.68 -1.96
C PHE A 160 -3.09 -17.84 -1.90
N ASP A 161 -4.28 -17.57 -1.39
CA ASP A 161 -5.44 -18.45 -1.35
C ASP A 161 -6.71 -17.58 -1.18
N GLU A 162 -7.88 -18.21 -0.92
CA GLU A 162 -9.17 -17.50 -0.78
C GLU A 162 -9.30 -16.69 0.54
N GLU A 163 -8.38 -16.86 1.49
CA GLU A 163 -8.40 -16.19 2.80
C GLU A 163 -7.20 -15.27 3.03
N HIS A 164 -6.20 -15.30 2.15
CA HIS A 164 -4.96 -14.53 2.25
C HIS A 164 -4.67 -13.80 0.95
N GLU A 165 -5.15 -12.59 0.86
CA GLU A 165 -4.98 -11.70 -0.28
C GLU A 165 -4.15 -10.48 0.13
N ALA A 166 -3.45 -9.92 -0.83
CA ALA A 166 -2.56 -8.80 -0.58
C ALA A 166 -3.17 -7.51 -1.11
N ASN A 167 -3.33 -6.54 -0.26
CA ASN A 167 -3.85 -5.21 -0.60
C ASN A 167 -2.80 -4.30 -1.26
N GLY A 168 -3.16 -3.08 -1.55
CA GLY A 168 -2.23 -2.04 -1.94
C GLY A 168 -1.27 -1.70 -0.81
N ILE A 169 -1.81 -1.15 0.28
CA ILE A 169 -1.07 -0.87 1.51
C ILE A 169 -1.90 -1.32 2.70
N THR A 170 -1.38 -2.28 3.47
CA THR A 170 -2.05 -2.82 4.66
C THR A 170 -1.39 -2.35 5.95
N PHE A 171 -2.21 -1.94 6.92
CA PHE A 171 -1.78 -1.45 8.23
C PHE A 171 -2.27 -2.39 9.33
N TYR A 172 -1.42 -3.25 9.86
CA TYR A 172 -1.72 -4.18 10.94
C TYR A 172 -1.31 -3.60 12.29
N GLY A 173 -2.24 -3.17 13.11
CA GLY A 173 -1.96 -2.61 14.43
C GLY A 173 -1.01 -1.42 14.41
N VAL A 174 -1.06 -0.58 13.38
CA VAL A 174 -0.15 0.57 13.22
C VAL A 174 -0.60 1.74 14.09
N GLY A 175 0.35 2.34 14.81
CA GLY A 175 0.09 3.42 15.75
C GLY A 175 0.11 4.82 15.13
N ASN A 176 -0.44 5.79 15.89
CA ASN A 176 -0.60 7.19 15.45
C ASN A 176 0.70 8.01 15.42
N GLY A 177 1.84 7.42 15.81
CA GLY A 177 3.16 7.99 15.58
C GLY A 177 3.65 7.83 14.13
N THR A 178 2.99 6.95 13.35
CA THR A 178 3.30 6.72 11.94
C THR A 178 2.67 7.80 11.07
N THR A 179 3.40 8.27 10.06
CA THR A 179 2.93 9.29 9.10
C THR A 179 2.54 8.63 7.79
N VAL A 180 1.30 8.85 7.32
CA VAL A 180 0.80 8.34 6.02
C VAL A 180 0.06 9.47 5.31
N GLU A 181 0.67 10.02 4.26
CA GLU A 181 0.13 11.17 3.54
C GLU A 181 0.46 11.11 2.04
N TYR A 182 -0.48 11.54 1.19
CA TYR A 182 -0.29 11.62 -0.26
C TYR A 182 0.08 10.27 -0.89
N CYS A 183 -0.62 9.20 -0.51
CA CYS A 183 -0.40 7.88 -1.08
C CYS A 183 -1.53 7.52 -2.05
N GLN A 184 -1.20 6.69 -3.03
CA GLN A 184 -2.15 6.17 -4.01
C GLN A 184 -2.00 4.67 -4.16
N ALA A 185 -3.13 3.95 -4.19
CA ALA A 185 -3.26 2.60 -4.71
C ALA A 185 -3.95 2.66 -6.08
N TYR A 186 -3.44 1.91 -7.06
CA TYR A 186 -3.90 1.96 -8.44
C TYR A 186 -3.97 0.57 -9.07
N MET A 187 -5.17 0.18 -9.50
CA MET A 187 -5.42 -1.07 -10.22
C MET A 187 -4.95 -2.31 -9.46
N GLY A 188 -5.28 -2.42 -8.17
CA GLY A 188 -5.13 -3.65 -7.39
C GLY A 188 -6.23 -4.66 -7.69
N SER A 189 -5.99 -5.96 -7.47
CA SER A 189 -7.04 -6.99 -7.53
C SER A 189 -7.70 -7.25 -6.18
N ASP A 190 -7.26 -6.56 -5.15
CA ASP A 190 -7.82 -6.56 -3.81
C ASP A 190 -7.92 -5.12 -3.32
N ASP A 191 -8.01 -4.86 -2.00
CA ASP A 191 -8.23 -3.52 -1.47
C ASP A 191 -7.15 -2.52 -1.84
N GLY A 192 -7.54 -1.26 -1.95
CA GLY A 192 -6.57 -0.19 -2.11
C GLY A 192 -5.79 0.06 -0.83
N PHE A 193 -6.48 0.20 0.28
CA PHE A 193 -5.93 0.43 1.63
C PHE A 193 -6.75 -0.32 2.66
N GLU A 194 -6.09 -1.09 3.53
CA GLU A 194 -6.78 -1.81 4.60
C GLU A 194 -6.13 -1.62 5.96
N TRP A 195 -6.98 -1.55 7.01
CA TRP A 195 -6.57 -1.36 8.42
C TRP A 195 -7.07 -2.49 9.31
N PHE A 196 -6.16 -3.28 9.85
CA PHE A 196 -6.41 -4.26 10.91
C PHE A 196 -6.09 -3.65 12.28
N GLY A 197 -7.08 -3.06 12.93
CA GLY A 197 -6.85 -2.38 14.20
C GLY A 197 -5.97 -1.13 14.10
N GLY A 198 -5.39 -0.76 15.23
CA GLY A 198 -4.48 0.38 15.32
C GLY A 198 -5.15 1.75 15.40
N SER A 199 -4.30 2.76 15.39
CA SER A 199 -4.69 4.16 15.58
C SER A 199 -4.06 5.11 14.57
N VAL A 200 -3.42 4.59 13.52
CA VAL A 200 -2.74 5.41 12.51
C VAL A 200 -3.68 6.44 11.90
N ASN A 201 -3.17 7.66 11.76
CA ASN A 201 -3.89 8.75 11.10
C ASN A 201 -3.38 8.90 9.67
N VAL A 202 -4.29 9.10 8.72
CA VAL A 202 -3.98 9.19 7.30
C VAL A 202 -4.58 10.41 6.65
N LYS A 203 -3.92 10.95 5.61
CA LYS A 203 -4.43 12.08 4.82
C LYS A 203 -4.07 11.95 3.36
N TYR A 204 -4.94 12.50 2.50
CA TYR A 204 -4.68 12.61 1.07
C TYR A 204 -4.38 11.25 0.43
N LEU A 205 -5.25 10.26 0.70
CA LEU A 205 -5.17 8.97 0.05
C LEU A 205 -6.08 8.91 -1.17
N VAL A 206 -5.60 8.25 -2.20
CA VAL A 206 -6.34 8.02 -3.44
C VAL A 206 -6.33 6.53 -3.75
N SER A 207 -7.50 5.91 -3.84
CA SER A 207 -7.67 4.57 -4.39
C SER A 207 -8.33 4.68 -5.75
N THR A 208 -7.72 4.09 -6.77
CA THR A 208 -8.24 4.14 -8.14
C THR A 208 -8.26 2.74 -8.73
N ASP A 209 -9.45 2.29 -9.13
CA ASP A 209 -9.64 1.07 -9.91
C ASP A 209 -9.12 -0.21 -9.21
N CYS A 210 -9.15 -0.27 -7.87
CA CYS A 210 -8.95 -1.50 -7.13
C CYS A 210 -10.21 -2.36 -7.21
N SER A 211 -10.06 -3.70 -7.42
CA SER A 211 -11.21 -4.53 -7.78
C SER A 211 -12.03 -5.01 -6.60
N ASP A 212 -11.46 -5.06 -5.40
CA ASP A 212 -12.26 -5.19 -4.19
C ASP A 212 -12.56 -3.80 -3.63
N ASP A 213 -12.31 -3.51 -2.39
CA ASP A 213 -12.71 -2.25 -1.79
C ASP A 213 -11.65 -1.14 -1.98
N SER A 214 -12.08 0.10 -2.07
CA SER A 214 -11.11 1.20 -2.15
C SER A 214 -10.47 1.48 -0.80
N PHE A 215 -11.24 1.35 0.28
CA PHE A 215 -10.80 1.51 1.67
C PHE A 215 -11.54 0.51 2.55
N ASP A 216 -10.81 -0.36 3.26
CA ASP A 216 -11.38 -1.27 4.24
C ASP A 216 -10.81 -1.06 5.64
N TRP A 217 -11.57 -1.34 6.66
CA TRP A 217 -11.06 -1.46 8.02
C TRP A 217 -11.77 -2.52 8.82
N THR A 218 -11.00 -3.16 9.68
CA THR A 218 -11.48 -4.16 10.63
C THR A 218 -10.74 -4.05 11.96
N GLU A 219 -10.98 -4.98 12.85
CA GLU A 219 -10.23 -5.22 14.10
C GLU A 219 -10.05 -4.02 15.02
N GLY A 220 -11.03 -3.10 15.01
CA GLY A 220 -11.05 -2.02 15.98
C GLY A 220 -10.23 -0.78 15.59
N TRP A 221 -9.90 -0.58 14.34
CA TRP A 221 -9.23 0.66 13.91
C TRP A 221 -9.99 1.91 14.38
N ASN A 222 -9.26 2.86 14.99
CA ASN A 222 -9.86 4.07 15.52
C ASN A 222 -9.09 5.35 15.18
N GLY A 223 -8.29 5.30 14.13
CA GLY A 223 -7.55 6.45 13.62
C GLY A 223 -8.43 7.56 13.04
N LYS A 224 -7.78 8.52 12.40
CA LYS A 224 -8.43 9.62 11.69
C LYS A 224 -8.01 9.59 10.23
N ALA A 225 -8.96 9.77 9.32
CA ALA A 225 -8.70 9.89 7.90
C ALA A 225 -9.28 11.17 7.34
N GLN A 226 -8.52 11.86 6.49
CA GLN A 226 -8.98 13.12 5.89
C GLN A 226 -8.52 13.25 4.43
N PHE A 227 -9.40 13.75 3.57
CA PHE A 227 -9.17 13.90 2.14
C PHE A 227 -8.90 12.55 1.46
N LEU A 228 -9.88 11.64 1.57
CA LEU A 228 -9.86 10.37 0.86
C LEU A 228 -10.60 10.50 -0.46
N VAL A 229 -10.01 9.97 -1.51
CA VAL A 229 -10.63 9.87 -2.84
C VAL A 229 -10.65 8.43 -3.27
N ALA A 230 -11.82 7.90 -3.57
CA ALA A 230 -12.01 6.64 -4.30
C ALA A 230 -12.59 6.97 -5.68
N TYR A 231 -12.04 6.35 -6.70
CA TYR A 231 -12.55 6.44 -8.06
C TYR A 231 -12.52 5.07 -8.73
N GLN A 232 -13.64 4.66 -9.29
CA GLN A 232 -13.77 3.40 -10.02
C GLN A 232 -14.26 3.72 -11.44
N SER A 233 -13.43 3.40 -12.42
CA SER A 233 -13.76 3.52 -13.83
C SER A 233 -14.86 2.52 -14.23
N PRO A 234 -15.61 2.77 -15.31
CA PRO A 234 -16.62 1.83 -15.80
C PRO A 234 -16.04 0.43 -16.03
N LYS A 235 -16.80 -0.60 -15.66
CA LYS A 235 -16.41 -2.01 -15.79
C LYS A 235 -16.02 -2.41 -17.21
N ASP A 236 -16.68 -1.86 -18.22
CA ASP A 236 -16.39 -2.11 -19.63
C ASP A 236 -15.05 -1.51 -20.07
N GLU A 237 -14.54 -0.50 -19.39
CA GLU A 237 -13.20 0.06 -19.60
C GLU A 237 -12.13 -0.75 -18.88
N LEU A 238 -12.41 -1.25 -17.67
CA LEU A 238 -11.46 -2.00 -16.86
C LEU A 238 -11.35 -3.48 -17.26
N GLY A 239 -12.46 -4.08 -17.70
CA GLY A 239 -12.55 -5.52 -17.94
C GLY A 239 -12.82 -6.35 -16.66
N TYR A 240 -12.93 -5.72 -15.49
CA TYR A 240 -13.28 -6.32 -14.21
C TYR A 240 -14.23 -5.42 -13.42
N ASP A 241 -14.83 -5.96 -12.35
CA ASP A 241 -15.70 -5.22 -11.45
C ASP A 241 -14.90 -4.65 -10.28
N CYS A 242 -15.47 -3.66 -9.59
CA CYS A 242 -14.96 -3.13 -8.33
C CYS A 242 -16.05 -3.25 -7.26
N ASP A 243 -15.69 -3.68 -6.05
CA ASP A 243 -16.65 -3.81 -4.96
C ASP A 243 -16.92 -2.46 -4.27
N CYS A 244 -16.97 -2.37 -2.97
CA CYS A 244 -17.37 -1.16 -2.27
C CYS A 244 -16.35 -0.02 -2.41
N LEU A 245 -16.81 1.22 -2.24
CA LEU A 245 -15.89 2.34 -2.08
C LEU A 245 -15.30 2.38 -0.67
N MET A 246 -16.05 1.81 0.30
CA MET A 246 -15.57 1.52 1.65
C MET A 246 -16.32 0.31 2.20
N GLU A 247 -15.58 -0.70 2.66
CA GLU A 247 -16.10 -1.75 3.53
C GLU A 247 -15.56 -1.55 4.95
N CYS A 248 -16.38 -1.85 5.98
CA CYS A 248 -16.08 -1.30 7.29
C CYS A 248 -16.58 -2.25 8.37
N ASP A 249 -15.66 -2.95 9.01
CA ASP A 249 -15.96 -3.92 10.03
C ASP A 249 -15.43 -3.52 11.42
N ASN A 250 -16.07 -4.01 12.48
CA ASN A 250 -15.43 -4.03 13.77
C ASN A 250 -14.59 -5.30 13.95
N ASN A 251 -15.23 -6.45 13.76
CA ASN A 251 -14.58 -7.76 13.83
C ASN A 251 -15.54 -8.82 13.28
N GLY A 252 -15.19 -9.47 12.20
CA GLY A 252 -16.04 -10.46 11.52
C GLY A 252 -16.38 -11.69 12.36
N LYS A 253 -15.57 -12.03 13.36
CA LYS A 253 -15.78 -13.19 14.26
C LYS A 253 -16.50 -12.82 15.54
N SER A 254 -16.36 -11.56 16.02
CA SER A 254 -16.94 -11.08 17.28
C SER A 254 -17.39 -9.62 17.15
N PHE A 255 -18.64 -9.40 16.77
CA PHE A 255 -19.18 -8.06 16.49
C PHE A 255 -19.11 -7.09 17.68
N GLY A 256 -19.00 -7.61 18.90
CA GLY A 256 -18.83 -6.82 20.13
C GLY A 256 -17.39 -6.69 20.60
N ALA A 257 -16.40 -7.14 19.82
CA ALA A 257 -14.99 -7.05 20.21
C ALA A 257 -14.57 -5.61 20.54
N THR A 258 -13.65 -5.47 21.48
CA THR A 258 -13.17 -4.16 21.94
C THR A 258 -11.65 -4.08 21.90
N PRO A 259 -11.10 -2.88 21.60
CA PRO A 259 -11.78 -1.62 21.32
C PRO A 259 -12.62 -1.68 20.03
N VAL A 260 -13.79 -1.04 20.03
CA VAL A 260 -14.68 -1.03 18.86
C VAL A 260 -14.09 -0.11 17.78
N ALA A 261 -14.08 -0.57 16.53
CA ALA A 261 -13.74 0.28 15.40
C ALA A 261 -14.66 1.52 15.36
N CYS A 262 -14.06 2.69 15.44
CA CYS A 262 -14.78 3.97 15.44
C CYS A 262 -13.90 5.11 14.89
N PRO A 263 -13.41 5.01 13.68
CA PRO A 263 -12.57 6.06 13.10
C PRO A 263 -13.35 7.36 12.88
N THR A 264 -12.60 8.43 12.73
CA THR A 264 -13.14 9.75 12.35
C THR A 264 -12.64 10.13 10.97
N LEU A 265 -13.57 10.25 10.02
CA LEU A 265 -13.29 10.52 8.62
C LEU A 265 -13.88 11.87 8.21
N ALA A 266 -13.16 12.63 7.38
CA ALA A 266 -13.63 13.92 6.88
C ALA A 266 -13.15 14.20 5.45
N ASN A 267 -13.97 14.92 4.68
CA ASN A 267 -13.68 15.33 3.31
C ASN A 267 -13.44 14.13 2.39
N LEU A 268 -14.47 13.32 2.23
CA LEU A 268 -14.43 12.13 1.38
C LEU A 268 -15.04 12.45 0.00
N THR A 269 -14.42 11.95 -1.05
CA THR A 269 -14.97 11.96 -2.41
C THR A 269 -14.90 10.54 -2.97
N LEU A 270 -16.03 9.84 -2.95
CA LEU A 270 -16.14 8.42 -3.25
C LEU A 270 -17.02 8.26 -4.49
N ILE A 271 -16.41 7.91 -5.62
CA ILE A 271 -17.06 7.84 -6.93
C ILE A 271 -16.96 6.40 -7.47
N GLY A 272 -18.08 5.71 -7.46
CA GLY A 272 -18.20 4.35 -7.97
C GLY A 272 -18.55 4.28 -9.46
N ASN A 273 -18.53 3.08 -10.00
CA ASN A 273 -18.65 2.75 -11.41
C ASN A 273 -20.07 2.39 -11.89
N GLY A 274 -21.08 2.56 -11.05
CA GLY A 274 -22.49 2.25 -11.41
C GLY A 274 -22.94 0.84 -11.05
N GLU A 275 -22.05 -0.02 -10.57
CA GLU A 275 -22.39 -1.40 -10.20
C GLU A 275 -23.25 -1.46 -8.94
N SER A 276 -23.97 -2.59 -8.75
CA SER A 276 -24.99 -2.79 -7.69
C SER A 276 -24.42 -3.07 -6.30
N LYS A 277 -23.19 -2.63 -6.05
CA LYS A 277 -22.51 -2.73 -4.75
C LYS A 277 -22.75 -1.50 -3.89
N GLN A 278 -22.18 -1.48 -2.68
CA GLN A 278 -22.37 -0.37 -1.75
C GLN A 278 -21.30 0.73 -1.92
N GLY A 279 -21.72 1.97 -1.70
CA GLY A 279 -20.79 3.08 -1.57
C GLY A 279 -20.02 3.00 -0.25
N ILE A 280 -20.73 2.96 0.88
CA ILE A 280 -20.15 2.71 2.20
C ILE A 280 -20.92 1.58 2.86
N ARG A 281 -20.25 0.51 3.21
CA ARG A 281 -20.80 -0.68 3.84
C ARG A 281 -20.32 -0.79 5.28
N LEU A 282 -21.18 -0.50 6.25
CA LEU A 282 -20.88 -0.63 7.69
C LEU A 282 -21.47 -1.94 8.20
N ARG A 283 -20.63 -2.85 8.72
CA ARG A 283 -21.08 -4.17 9.17
C ARG A 283 -20.33 -4.63 10.44
N ALA A 284 -20.58 -5.85 10.89
CA ALA A 284 -19.85 -6.53 11.97
C ALA A 284 -19.64 -5.70 13.24
N GLY A 285 -20.56 -4.79 13.58
CA GLY A 285 -20.51 -3.99 14.79
C GLY A 285 -19.68 -2.73 14.75
N THR A 286 -19.14 -2.35 13.60
CA THR A 286 -18.35 -1.13 13.44
C THR A 286 -19.14 0.13 13.76
N LYS A 287 -18.44 1.18 14.14
CA LYS A 287 -18.92 2.56 14.23
C LYS A 287 -18.02 3.47 13.41
N ALA A 288 -18.54 4.61 12.99
CA ALA A 288 -17.78 5.61 12.28
C ALA A 288 -18.32 7.01 12.58
N LYS A 289 -17.45 8.03 12.47
CA LYS A 289 -17.82 9.45 12.45
C LYS A 289 -17.41 10.00 11.10
N ILE A 290 -18.37 10.26 10.24
CA ILE A 290 -18.12 10.72 8.85
C ILE A 290 -18.63 12.14 8.69
N TYR A 291 -17.78 13.03 8.21
CA TYR A 291 -18.05 14.44 7.99
C TYR A 291 -17.69 14.86 6.57
N ASN A 292 -18.56 15.65 5.94
CA ASN A 292 -18.32 16.22 4.62
C ASN A 292 -17.93 15.16 3.58
N ALA A 293 -18.87 14.26 3.27
CA ALA A 293 -18.66 13.17 2.31
C ALA A 293 -19.54 13.37 1.06
N ILE A 294 -18.96 13.09 -0.10
CA ILE A 294 -19.67 12.89 -1.36
C ILE A 294 -19.53 11.43 -1.72
N VAL A 295 -20.64 10.71 -1.85
CA VAL A 295 -20.69 9.31 -2.26
C VAL A 295 -21.66 9.20 -3.42
N LYS A 296 -21.22 8.64 -4.54
CA LYS A 296 -22.09 8.43 -5.71
C LYS A 296 -21.59 7.30 -6.61
N GLY A 297 -22.43 6.85 -7.51
CA GLY A 297 -22.04 5.91 -8.56
C GLY A 297 -22.02 4.45 -8.11
N LYS A 298 -22.66 4.12 -7.00
CA LYS A 298 -22.96 2.73 -6.58
C LYS A 298 -24.47 2.54 -6.47
N GLY A 299 -24.93 1.30 -6.56
CA GLY A 299 -26.35 0.99 -6.48
C GLY A 299 -26.98 1.25 -5.11
N GLN A 300 -26.17 1.23 -4.06
CA GLN A 300 -26.53 1.54 -2.66
C GLN A 300 -25.48 2.45 -2.04
N CYS A 301 -25.94 3.39 -1.22
CA CYS A 301 -25.06 4.33 -0.47
C CYS A 301 -25.30 4.18 1.02
#